data_360d6b295b658fff884d406426431863
#
_entry.id   360d6b295b658fff884d406426431863
#
_cell.length_a   1.000
_cell.length_b   1.000
_cell.length_c   1.000
_cell.angle_alpha   90.00
_cell.angle_beta   90.00
_cell.angle_gamma   90.00
#
_symmetry.space_group_name_H-M   'P 1'
#
loop_
_entity.id
_entity.type
_entity.pdbx_description
1 polymer ?
#
loop_
_entity_poly.entity_id
_entity_poly.type
_entity_poly.pdbx_seq_one_letter_code
_entity_poly.pdbx_strand_id
1 'polypeptide(L)'
;MCETDFSGYPDCRDVFVKSLNVTLNLAMAYDFVIQTPLMWLDKAETWALADQLGAFDYVREKTLTCYNGIIGTGCGECPACHLRQKGLEKYLAEKGDA
;
A
#
# COMPACT_ATOMS: atom_id res chain seq x y z
N MET A 1 1.88 -3.16 0.49
CA MET A 1 1.73 -3.37 -0.96
C MET A 1 0.28 -3.51 -1.35
N CYS A 2 -0.10 -2.86 -2.41
CA CYS A 2 -1.44 -2.97 -2.99
C CYS A 2 -1.33 -2.91 -4.52
N GLU A 3 -2.45 -3.15 -5.23
CA GLU A 3 -2.46 -3.21 -6.69
C GLU A 3 -1.93 -1.93 -7.34
N THR A 4 -2.25 -0.77 -6.80
CA THR A 4 -1.78 0.52 -7.33
C THR A 4 -0.26 0.62 -7.39
N ASP A 5 0.45 -0.01 -6.47
CA ASP A 5 1.92 0.04 -6.40
C ASP A 5 2.59 -0.68 -7.57
N PHE A 6 1.87 -1.55 -8.29
CA PHE A 6 2.40 -2.31 -9.42
C PHE A 6 2.94 -1.40 -10.53
N SER A 7 2.30 -0.25 -10.74
CA SER A 7 2.67 0.65 -11.82
C SER A 7 3.98 1.40 -11.59
N GLY A 8 4.37 1.58 -10.32
CA GLY A 8 5.57 2.34 -9.97
C GLY A 8 6.71 1.46 -9.47
N TYR A 9 6.41 0.24 -9.00
CA TYR A 9 7.37 -0.60 -8.29
C TYR A 9 7.22 -2.06 -8.69
N PRO A 10 8.10 -2.59 -9.58
CA PRO A 10 8.01 -3.99 -10.01
C PRO A 10 8.08 -5.00 -8.87
N ASP A 11 8.77 -4.66 -7.79
CA ASP A 11 8.91 -5.50 -6.60
C ASP A 11 7.66 -5.49 -5.69
N CYS A 12 6.63 -4.72 -6.06
CA CYS A 12 5.34 -4.76 -5.37
C CYS A 12 4.36 -5.76 -5.98
N ARG A 13 4.74 -6.43 -7.08
CA ARG A 13 3.87 -7.39 -7.75
C ARG A 13 3.75 -8.70 -6.96
N ASP A 14 2.57 -9.33 -7.03
CA ASP A 14 2.30 -10.60 -6.36
C ASP A 14 3.27 -11.70 -6.79
N VAL A 15 3.59 -11.79 -8.08
CA VAL A 15 4.52 -12.78 -8.61
C VAL A 15 5.92 -12.63 -8.01
N PHE A 16 6.36 -11.41 -7.76
CA PHE A 16 7.63 -11.17 -7.09
C PHE A 16 7.60 -11.66 -5.65
N VAL A 17 6.55 -11.33 -4.91
CA VAL A 17 6.41 -11.75 -3.50
C VAL A 17 6.38 -13.27 -3.40
N LYS A 18 5.64 -13.96 -4.28
CA LYS A 18 5.58 -15.42 -4.30
C LYS A 18 6.94 -16.04 -4.61
N SER A 19 7.67 -15.48 -5.57
CA SER A 19 9.02 -15.93 -5.91
C SER A 19 9.98 -15.72 -4.73
N LEU A 20 9.91 -14.57 -4.06
CA LEU A 20 10.72 -14.28 -2.89
C LEU A 20 10.42 -15.25 -1.75
N ASN A 21 9.15 -15.56 -1.53
CA ASN A 21 8.73 -16.51 -0.49
C ASN A 21 9.36 -17.90 -0.73
N VAL A 22 9.34 -18.37 -1.97
CA VAL A 22 9.98 -19.65 -2.33
C VAL A 22 11.49 -19.58 -2.09
N THR A 23 12.12 -18.51 -2.54
CA THR A 23 13.58 -18.33 -2.40
C THR A 23 14.00 -18.34 -0.93
N LEU A 24 13.28 -17.60 -0.07
CA LEU A 24 13.60 -17.54 1.35
C LEU A 24 13.39 -18.89 2.04
N ASN A 25 12.35 -19.62 1.68
CA ASN A 25 12.11 -20.94 2.25
C ASN A 25 13.20 -21.95 1.88
N LEU A 26 13.67 -21.90 0.64
CA LEU A 26 14.78 -22.76 0.19
C LEU A 26 16.09 -22.35 0.84
N ALA A 27 16.37 -21.06 0.93
CA ALA A 27 17.61 -20.55 1.50
C ALA A 27 17.76 -20.85 2.98
N MET A 28 16.65 -20.81 3.72
CA MET A 28 16.62 -20.95 5.18
C MET A 28 16.10 -22.30 5.67
N ALA A 29 15.70 -23.18 4.75
CA ALA A 29 15.10 -24.49 5.06
C ALA A 29 13.94 -24.33 6.08
N TYR A 30 13.03 -23.39 5.82
CA TYR A 30 11.93 -23.04 6.71
C TYR A 30 10.64 -22.84 5.90
N ASP A 31 9.50 -22.78 6.58
CA ASP A 31 8.18 -22.63 5.95
C ASP A 31 7.62 -21.24 6.26
N PHE A 32 8.27 -20.19 5.75
CA PHE A 32 7.72 -18.84 5.82
C PHE A 32 6.51 -18.68 4.91
N VAL A 33 5.54 -17.90 5.34
CA VAL A 33 4.42 -17.47 4.50
C VAL A 33 4.37 -15.94 4.55
N ILE A 34 4.70 -15.31 3.43
CA ILE A 34 4.60 -13.84 3.31
C ILE A 34 3.15 -13.52 2.97
N GLN A 35 2.49 -12.81 3.86
CA GLN A 35 1.11 -12.39 3.66
C GLN A 35 1.04 -10.96 3.15
N THR A 36 0.17 -10.74 2.16
CA THR A 36 -0.02 -9.42 1.54
C THR A 36 -1.52 -9.13 1.45
N PRO A 37 -2.16 -8.78 2.59
CA PRO A 37 -3.62 -8.66 2.64
C PRO A 37 -4.19 -7.54 1.77
N LEU A 38 -3.37 -6.58 1.34
CA LEU A 38 -3.81 -5.47 0.49
C LEU A 38 -3.45 -5.64 -0.99
N MET A 39 -2.86 -6.79 -1.38
CA MET A 39 -2.28 -7.00 -2.71
C MET A 39 -3.26 -6.69 -3.85
N TRP A 40 -4.51 -7.08 -3.71
CA TRP A 40 -5.51 -6.96 -4.76
C TRP A 40 -6.47 -5.77 -4.59
N LEU A 41 -6.16 -4.89 -3.63
CA LEU A 41 -6.89 -3.64 -3.43
C LEU A 41 -6.11 -2.50 -4.10
N ASP A 42 -6.82 -1.53 -4.68
CA ASP A 42 -6.17 -0.28 -5.10
C ASP A 42 -6.00 0.66 -3.89
N LYS A 43 -5.35 1.81 -4.10
CA LYS A 43 -5.12 2.76 -3.00
C LYS A 43 -6.44 3.31 -2.43
N ALA A 44 -7.43 3.57 -3.28
CA ALA A 44 -8.73 4.06 -2.82
C ALA A 44 -9.44 3.01 -1.96
N GLU A 45 -9.40 1.74 -2.38
CA GLU A 45 -9.96 0.63 -1.60
C GLU A 45 -9.25 0.43 -0.28
N THR A 46 -7.94 0.66 -0.25
CA THR A 46 -7.13 0.60 0.98
C THR A 46 -7.56 1.70 1.95
N TRP A 47 -7.81 2.92 1.46
CA TRP A 47 -8.34 3.99 2.29
C TRP A 47 -9.74 3.68 2.80
N ALA A 48 -10.59 3.07 1.96
CA ALA A 48 -11.93 2.65 2.35
C ALA A 48 -11.87 1.61 3.48
N LEU A 49 -10.95 0.66 3.40
CA LEU A 49 -10.77 -0.35 4.45
C LEU A 49 -10.36 0.31 5.78
N ALA A 50 -9.44 1.27 5.74
CA ALA A 50 -9.03 2.02 6.93
C ALA A 50 -10.21 2.74 7.58
N ASP A 51 -11.08 3.33 6.76
CA ASP A 51 -12.28 4.02 7.25
C ASP A 51 -13.29 3.04 7.87
N GLN A 52 -13.50 1.88 7.23
CA GLN A 52 -14.37 0.82 7.77
C GLN A 52 -13.90 0.33 9.15
N LEU A 53 -12.60 0.29 9.35
CA LEU A 53 -12.01 -0.14 10.63
C LEU A 53 -11.95 0.98 11.67
N GLY A 54 -12.43 2.18 11.34
CA GLY A 54 -12.41 3.33 12.24
C GLY A 54 -11.03 3.94 12.43
N ALA A 55 -10.09 3.69 11.51
CA ALA A 55 -8.69 4.12 11.62
C ALA A 55 -8.27 5.13 10.55
N PHE A 56 -9.23 5.72 9.81
CA PHE A 56 -8.94 6.59 8.67
C PHE A 56 -8.02 7.75 9.04
N ASP A 57 -8.37 8.52 10.07
CA ASP A 57 -7.60 9.68 10.48
C ASP A 57 -6.21 9.29 10.99
N TYR A 58 -6.13 8.20 11.74
CA TYR A 58 -4.86 7.69 12.23
C TYR A 58 -3.93 7.29 11.07
N VAL A 59 -4.44 6.54 10.10
CA VAL A 59 -3.67 6.13 8.93
C VAL A 59 -3.23 7.33 8.12
N ARG A 60 -4.12 8.31 7.92
CA ARG A 60 -3.83 9.53 7.16
C ARG A 60 -2.70 10.35 7.78
N GLU A 61 -2.69 10.48 9.10
CA GLU A 61 -1.80 11.40 9.81
C GLU A 61 -0.54 10.75 10.36
N LYS A 62 -0.57 9.45 10.68
CA LYS A 62 0.47 8.78 11.47
C LYS A 62 1.26 7.73 10.71
N THR A 63 0.96 7.46 9.44
CA THR A 63 1.68 6.44 8.67
C THR A 63 2.67 7.06 7.71
N LEU A 64 3.72 6.31 7.42
CA LEU A 64 4.80 6.70 6.52
C LEU A 64 4.67 5.97 5.18
N THR A 65 4.56 6.72 4.09
CA THR A 65 4.64 6.20 2.72
C THR A 65 5.84 6.81 1.99
N CYS A 66 6.20 8.03 2.34
CA CYS A 66 7.19 8.85 1.65
C CYS A 66 8.60 8.26 1.77
N TYR A 67 9.30 8.12 0.65
CA TYR A 67 10.70 7.66 0.63
C TYR A 67 11.67 8.70 1.23
N ASN A 68 11.25 9.95 1.36
CA ASN A 68 12.02 10.99 2.05
C ASN A 68 11.75 11.06 3.56
N GLY A 69 10.94 10.13 4.09
CA GLY A 69 10.70 10.00 5.52
C GLY A 69 9.71 11.00 6.12
N ILE A 70 8.89 11.65 5.30
CA ILE A 70 7.90 12.61 5.79
C ILE A 70 6.58 11.87 6.07
N ILE A 71 6.19 11.84 7.33
CA ILE A 71 4.99 11.16 7.80
C ILE A 71 3.74 11.95 7.36
N GLY A 72 2.63 11.25 7.15
CA GLY A 72 1.35 11.86 6.77
C GLY A 72 1.31 12.22 5.29
N THR A 73 1.29 13.50 4.98
CA THR A 73 1.16 13.98 3.59
C THR A 73 2.37 13.71 2.71
N GLY A 74 3.53 13.41 3.31
CA GLY A 74 4.76 13.13 2.58
C GLY A 74 5.38 14.36 1.94
N CYS A 75 6.36 14.15 1.03
CA CYS A 75 7.04 15.24 0.33
C CYS A 75 6.26 15.77 -0.88
N GLY A 76 5.29 14.99 -1.38
CA GLY A 76 4.53 15.33 -2.58
C GLY A 76 5.30 15.14 -3.90
N GLU A 77 6.52 14.68 -3.86
CA GLU A 77 7.40 14.59 -5.04
C GLU A 77 7.74 13.16 -5.44
N CYS A 78 7.86 12.23 -4.49
CA CYS A 78 8.20 10.85 -4.84
C CYS A 78 6.98 10.09 -5.38
N PRO A 79 7.20 9.03 -6.21
CA PRO A 79 6.09 8.25 -6.78
C PRO A 79 5.14 7.68 -5.74
N ALA A 80 5.67 7.23 -4.60
CA ALA A 80 4.84 6.68 -3.52
C ALA A 80 3.87 7.72 -2.95
N CYS A 81 4.33 8.97 -2.76
CA CYS A 81 3.46 10.07 -2.31
C CYS A 81 2.37 10.37 -3.34
N HIS A 82 2.72 10.37 -4.63
CA HIS A 82 1.75 10.60 -5.71
C HIS A 82 0.68 9.53 -5.72
N LEU A 83 1.05 8.25 -5.61
CA LEU A 83 0.09 7.14 -5.59
C LEU A 83 -0.83 7.22 -4.37
N ARG A 84 -0.25 7.53 -3.21
CA ARG A 84 -1.02 7.69 -1.97
C ARG A 84 -2.04 8.82 -2.09
N GLN A 85 -1.60 9.98 -2.57
CA GLN A 85 -2.47 11.17 -2.68
C GLN A 85 -3.58 10.96 -3.70
N LYS A 86 -3.27 10.37 -4.86
CA LYS A 86 -4.29 10.04 -5.86
C LYS A 86 -5.34 9.09 -5.33
N GLY A 87 -4.93 8.06 -4.60
CA GLY A 87 -5.85 7.11 -3.98
C GLY A 87 -6.75 7.78 -2.95
N LEU A 88 -6.17 8.65 -2.13
CA LEU A 88 -6.94 9.39 -1.14
C LEU A 88 -7.97 10.31 -1.79
N GLU A 89 -7.58 11.05 -2.82
CA GLU A 89 -8.48 11.95 -3.55
C GLU A 89 -9.64 11.17 -4.19
N LYS A 90 -9.33 10.05 -4.83
CA LYS A 90 -10.34 9.17 -5.41
C LYS A 90 -11.32 8.67 -4.36
N TYR A 91 -10.83 8.21 -3.22
CA TYR A 91 -11.68 7.71 -2.14
C TYR A 91 -12.59 8.82 -1.59
N LEU A 92 -12.05 10.01 -1.35
CA LEU A 92 -12.83 11.13 -0.82
C LEU A 92 -13.89 11.59 -1.81
N ALA A 93 -13.60 11.57 -3.12
CA ALA A 93 -14.56 11.88 -4.15
C ALA A 93 -15.71 10.85 -4.18
N GLU A 94 -15.40 9.57 -4.13
CA GLU A 94 -16.39 8.50 -4.09
C GLU A 94 -17.25 8.57 -2.83
N LYS A 95 -16.64 8.85 -1.69
CA LYS A 95 -17.35 9.00 -0.41
C LYS A 95 -18.27 10.22 -0.41
N GLY A 96 -17.83 11.31 -1.03
CA GLY A 96 -18.63 12.55 -1.14
C GLY A 96 -19.86 12.39 -2.04
N ASP A 97 -19.82 11.46 -2.99
CA ASP A 97 -20.91 11.17 -3.92
C ASP A 97 -21.97 10.22 -3.33
N ALA A 98 -21.67 9.64 -2.20
CA ALA A 98 -22.60 8.78 -1.49
C ALA A 98 -23.46 9.59 -0.52
#